data_e9ce3dca105565947f88043ff86e01a4
#
_entry.id   e9ce3dca105565947f88043ff86e01a4
#
_cell.length_a   1.000
_cell.length_b   1.000
_cell.length_c   1.000
_cell.angle_alpha   90.00
_cell.angle_beta   90.00
_cell.angle_gamma   90.00
#
_symmetry.space_group_name_H-M   'P 1'
#
loop_
_entity.id
_entity.type
_entity.pdbx_description
1 polymer ?
#
loop_
_entity_poly.entity_id
_entity_poly.type
_entity_poly.pdbx_seq_one_letter_code
_entity_poly.pdbx_strand_id
1 'polypeptide(L)'
;MRFLLPSLKLKEPCSSGETVEQSVHVFLMERFGGYTATAATVFGYWREAHGGYTYGEHREFTVALPDGDGLTALKDFLGRTARTLGEKCLYVEVAGEGILLFDSSTDANAGGLCA
;
A
#
# COMPACT_ATOMS: atom_id res chain seq x y z
N MET A 1 2.64 10.75 -5.84
CA MET A 1 2.87 9.35 -5.45
C MET A 1 1.58 8.58 -5.54
N ARG A 2 1.64 7.40 -6.10
CA ARG A 2 0.47 6.55 -6.31
C ARG A 2 0.75 5.18 -5.70
N PHE A 3 -0.26 4.59 -5.06
CA PHE A 3 -0.09 3.27 -4.47
C PHE A 3 -1.38 2.49 -4.55
N LEU A 4 -1.25 1.16 -4.48
CA LEU A 4 -2.36 0.23 -4.58
C LEU A 4 -2.54 -0.48 -3.26
N LEU A 5 -3.79 -0.57 -2.80
CA LEU A 5 -4.14 -1.34 -1.62
C LEU A 5 -5.18 -2.40 -2.00
N PRO A 6 -5.07 -3.61 -1.43
CA PRO A 6 -6.06 -4.67 -1.70
C PRO A 6 -7.47 -4.19 -1.34
N SER A 7 -8.34 -4.10 -2.33
CA SER A 7 -9.66 -3.51 -2.12
C SER A 7 -10.53 -4.30 -1.16
N LEU A 8 -10.42 -5.62 -1.16
CA LEU A 8 -11.23 -6.47 -0.28
C LEU A 8 -10.78 -6.39 1.17
N LYS A 9 -9.55 -5.95 1.42
CA LYS A 9 -9.01 -5.87 2.78
C LYS A 9 -9.16 -4.48 3.42
N LEU A 10 -9.67 -3.51 2.67
CA LEU A 10 -9.81 -2.15 3.18
C LEU A 10 -10.80 -2.04 4.34
N LYS A 11 -11.71 -2.97 4.46
CA LYS A 11 -12.69 -2.99 5.55
C LYS A 11 -12.21 -3.73 6.79
N GLU A 12 -11.00 -4.30 6.75
CA GLU A 12 -10.46 -5.00 7.91
C GLU A 12 -10.11 -4.01 9.03
N PRO A 13 -10.28 -4.42 10.30
CA PRO A 13 -9.98 -3.54 11.42
C PRO A 13 -8.48 -3.45 11.67
N CYS A 14 -8.03 -2.25 12.05
CA CYS A 14 -6.71 -2.04 12.63
C CYS A 14 -6.76 -2.33 14.13
N SER A 15 -5.61 -2.26 14.78
CA SER A 15 -5.53 -2.42 16.23
C SER A 15 -6.36 -1.39 16.99
N SER A 16 -6.59 -0.23 16.39
CA SER A 16 -7.41 0.84 16.99
C SER A 16 -8.92 0.60 16.87
N GLY A 17 -9.34 -0.42 16.13
CA GLY A 17 -10.75 -0.67 15.86
C GLY A 17 -11.27 0.01 14.60
N GLU A 18 -10.53 0.95 14.04
CA GLU A 18 -10.89 1.57 12.76
C GLU A 18 -10.62 0.60 11.63
N THR A 19 -11.30 0.80 10.50
CA THR A 19 -10.96 0.04 9.30
C THR A 19 -9.65 0.57 8.71
N VAL A 20 -8.98 -0.26 7.92
CA VAL A 20 -7.77 0.17 7.20
C VAL A 20 -8.09 1.36 6.32
N GLU A 21 -9.24 1.34 5.65
CA GLU A 21 -9.67 2.45 4.80
C GLU A 21 -9.74 3.77 5.57
N GLN A 22 -10.33 3.74 6.77
CA GLN A 22 -10.42 4.93 7.62
C GLN A 22 -9.05 5.40 8.07
N SER A 23 -8.17 4.47 8.45
CA SER A 23 -6.81 4.78 8.85
C SER A 23 -6.03 5.48 7.74
N VAL A 24 -6.18 4.98 6.51
CA VAL A 24 -5.55 5.59 5.33
C VAL A 24 -6.09 7.00 5.10
N HIS A 25 -7.42 7.14 5.17
CA HIS A 25 -8.05 8.44 4.97
C HIS A 25 -7.54 9.47 5.97
N VAL A 26 -7.56 9.13 7.25
CA VAL A 26 -7.11 10.05 8.30
C VAL A 26 -5.65 10.44 8.12
N PHE A 27 -4.79 9.46 7.85
CA PHE A 27 -3.37 9.74 7.66
C PHE A 27 -3.14 10.68 6.48
N LEU A 28 -3.76 10.39 5.34
CA LEU A 28 -3.55 11.21 4.13
C LEU A 28 -4.11 12.62 4.30
N MET A 29 -5.27 12.75 4.94
CA MET A 29 -5.85 14.07 5.17
C MET A 29 -5.05 14.90 6.15
N GLU A 30 -4.61 14.31 7.23
CA GLU A 30 -3.84 15.03 8.24
C GLU A 30 -2.44 15.39 7.76
N ARG A 31 -1.80 14.48 7.02
CA ARG A 31 -0.42 14.69 6.62
C ARG A 31 -0.28 15.50 5.33
N PHE A 32 -1.19 15.28 4.38
CA PHE A 32 -1.08 15.88 3.04
C PHE A 32 -2.21 16.82 2.67
N GLY A 33 -3.27 16.81 3.43
CA GLY A 33 -4.40 17.71 3.20
C GLY A 33 -5.35 17.29 2.08
N GLY A 34 -5.06 16.18 1.41
CA GLY A 34 -5.94 15.68 0.34
C GLY A 34 -5.35 14.52 -0.41
N TYR A 35 -6.20 13.79 -1.09
CA TYR A 35 -5.80 12.68 -1.95
C TYR A 35 -6.95 12.34 -2.88
N THR A 36 -6.66 11.55 -3.92
CA THR A 36 -7.70 10.96 -4.75
C THR A 36 -7.61 9.45 -4.69
N ALA A 37 -8.75 8.79 -4.87
CA ALA A 37 -8.81 7.35 -4.93
C ALA A 37 -9.77 6.94 -6.02
N THR A 38 -9.49 5.81 -6.68
CA THR A 38 -10.38 5.30 -7.70
C THR A 38 -11.59 4.65 -7.04
N ALA A 39 -12.75 4.78 -7.66
CA ALA A 39 -13.93 4.01 -7.28
C ALA A 39 -13.89 2.62 -7.92
N ALA A 40 -13.21 2.50 -9.05
CA ALA A 40 -13.11 1.25 -9.78
C ALA A 40 -11.95 0.40 -9.26
N THR A 41 -12.06 -0.90 -9.47
CA THR A 41 -11.03 -1.85 -9.08
C THR A 41 -9.93 -1.91 -10.13
N VAL A 42 -8.69 -1.94 -9.67
CA VAL A 42 -7.51 -2.17 -10.50
C VAL A 42 -7.07 -3.61 -10.30
N PHE A 43 -6.84 -4.35 -11.37
CA PHE A 43 -6.47 -5.75 -11.32
C PHE A 43 -4.97 -5.91 -11.48
N GLY A 44 -4.39 -6.83 -10.72
CA GLY A 44 -2.99 -7.14 -10.83
C GLY A 44 -2.74 -8.65 -10.79
N TYR A 45 -1.62 -9.05 -11.38
CA TYR A 45 -1.19 -10.44 -11.39
C TYR A 45 0.26 -10.51 -10.95
N TRP A 46 0.58 -11.47 -10.12
CA TRP A 46 1.94 -11.67 -9.62
C TRP A 46 2.32 -13.12 -9.81
N ARG A 47 3.56 -13.32 -10.25
CA ARG A 47 4.10 -14.67 -10.37
C ARG A 47 4.60 -15.14 -9.00
N GLU A 48 4.19 -16.33 -8.61
CA GLU A 48 4.65 -16.93 -7.37
C GLU A 48 6.05 -17.53 -7.53
N ALA A 49 6.81 -17.55 -6.44
CA ALA A 49 8.17 -18.07 -6.47
C ALA A 49 8.25 -19.54 -6.86
N HIS A 50 7.21 -20.32 -6.55
CA HIS A 50 7.15 -21.76 -6.85
C HIS A 50 6.29 -22.08 -8.07
N GLY A 51 6.04 -21.09 -8.90
CA GLY A 51 5.24 -21.25 -10.12
C GLY A 51 3.79 -20.85 -9.90
N GLY A 52 3.09 -20.57 -11.01
CA GLY A 52 1.73 -20.10 -10.95
C GLY A 52 1.64 -18.59 -10.75
N TYR A 53 0.43 -18.10 -10.69
CA TYR A 53 0.16 -16.65 -10.58
C TYR A 53 -0.90 -16.40 -9.53
N THR A 54 -0.75 -15.27 -8.84
CA THR A 54 -1.76 -14.76 -7.93
C THR A 54 -2.43 -13.56 -8.57
N TYR A 55 -3.75 -13.53 -8.51
CA TYR A 55 -4.57 -12.44 -8.99
C TYR A 55 -4.98 -11.57 -7.80
N GLY A 56 -4.94 -10.26 -7.95
CA GLY A 56 -5.37 -9.36 -6.91
C GLY A 56 -6.22 -8.21 -7.43
N GLU A 57 -7.13 -7.75 -6.59
CA GLU A 57 -7.96 -6.59 -6.85
C GLU A 57 -7.57 -5.47 -5.91
N HIS A 58 -7.37 -4.28 -6.46
CA HIS A 58 -6.82 -3.17 -5.71
C HIS A 58 -7.61 -1.89 -5.97
N ARG A 59 -7.56 -0.99 -5.00
CA ARG A 59 -7.96 0.40 -5.19
C ARG A 59 -6.69 1.24 -5.30
N GLU A 60 -6.70 2.19 -6.20
CA GLU A 60 -5.58 3.07 -6.43
C GLU A 60 -5.76 4.38 -5.66
N PHE A 61 -4.72 4.81 -4.98
CA PHE A 61 -4.67 6.06 -4.23
C PHE A 61 -3.58 6.95 -4.81
N THR A 62 -3.84 8.23 -4.90
CA THR A 62 -2.87 9.19 -5.42
C THR A 62 -2.79 10.40 -4.50
N VAL A 63 -1.58 10.79 -4.13
CA VAL A 63 -1.31 12.03 -3.41
C VAL A 63 -0.30 12.85 -4.21
N ALA A 64 -0.34 14.17 -4.05
CA ALA A 64 0.69 15.02 -4.63
C ALA A 64 2.06 14.55 -4.15
N LEU A 65 3.07 14.66 -5.02
CA LEU A 65 4.41 14.17 -4.68
C LEU A 65 4.88 14.83 -3.39
N PRO A 66 5.12 14.05 -2.32
CA PRO A 66 5.51 14.63 -1.04
C PRO A 66 6.96 15.11 -1.06
N ASP A 67 7.30 15.99 -0.13
CA ASP A 67 8.70 16.32 0.13
C ASP A 67 9.41 15.13 0.80
N GLY A 68 10.70 15.29 1.10
CA GLY A 68 11.49 14.20 1.66
C GLY A 68 10.92 13.62 2.95
N ASP A 69 10.50 14.48 3.87
CA ASP A 69 9.93 14.05 5.15
C ASP A 69 8.55 13.41 4.96
N GLY A 70 7.74 14.01 4.11
CA GLY A 70 6.42 13.47 3.79
C GLY A 70 6.52 12.12 3.10
N LEU A 71 7.47 11.96 2.20
CA LEU A 71 7.68 10.70 1.49
C LEU A 71 8.10 9.60 2.48
N THR A 72 9.02 9.89 3.38
CA THR A 72 9.44 8.95 4.41
C THR A 72 8.27 8.54 5.30
N ALA A 73 7.50 9.53 5.76
CA ALA A 73 6.34 9.26 6.60
C ALA A 73 5.30 8.38 5.90
N LEU A 74 5.07 8.63 4.61
CA LEU A 74 4.10 7.83 3.84
C LEU A 74 4.62 6.42 3.63
N LYS A 75 5.91 6.26 3.31
CA LYS A 75 6.47 4.91 3.16
C LYS A 75 6.40 4.12 4.46
N ASP A 76 6.68 4.76 5.59
CA ASP A 76 6.60 4.10 6.90
C ASP A 76 5.15 3.70 7.20
N PHE A 77 4.22 4.60 6.93
CA PHE A 77 2.80 4.31 7.13
C PHE A 77 2.35 3.14 6.27
N LEU A 78 2.72 3.12 4.99
CA LEU A 78 2.35 2.05 4.08
C LEU A 78 3.00 0.73 4.45
N GLY A 79 4.22 0.75 4.98
CA GLY A 79 4.86 -0.46 5.49
C GLY A 79 4.08 -1.07 6.65
N ARG A 80 3.61 -0.24 7.57
CA ARG A 80 2.75 -0.70 8.67
C ARG A 80 1.39 -1.17 8.17
N THR A 81 0.85 -0.51 7.17
CA THR A 81 -0.42 -0.90 6.56
C THR A 81 -0.29 -2.27 5.88
N ALA A 82 0.80 -2.50 5.16
CA ALA A 82 1.05 -3.80 4.55
C ALA A 82 1.05 -4.91 5.59
N ARG A 83 1.69 -4.64 6.72
CA ARG A 83 1.73 -5.59 7.84
C ARG A 83 0.34 -5.87 8.39
N THR A 84 -0.46 -4.84 8.60
CA THR A 84 -1.84 -4.99 9.07
C THR A 84 -2.66 -5.81 8.10
N LEU A 85 -2.46 -5.61 6.80
CA LEU A 85 -3.18 -6.33 5.76
C LEU A 85 -2.65 -7.74 5.51
N GLY A 86 -1.53 -8.10 6.11
CA GLY A 86 -0.89 -9.40 5.86
C GLY A 86 -0.26 -9.48 4.48
N GLU A 87 0.09 -8.36 3.89
CA GLU A 87 0.76 -8.30 2.58
C GLU A 87 2.26 -8.20 2.78
N LYS A 88 3.02 -8.93 1.97
CA LYS A 88 4.48 -8.84 2.02
C LYS A 88 4.95 -7.48 1.56
N CYS A 89 4.31 -6.94 0.54
CA CYS A 89 4.64 -5.64 0.02
C CYS A 89 3.44 -5.03 -0.68
N LEU A 90 3.54 -3.74 -0.95
CA LEU A 90 2.56 -2.99 -1.71
C LEU A 90 3.24 -2.37 -2.92
N TYR A 91 2.52 -2.25 -4.02
CA TYR A 91 3.02 -1.55 -5.18
C TYR A 91 2.85 -0.04 -4.95
N VAL A 92 3.93 0.72 -5.11
CA VAL A 92 3.90 2.18 -5.06
C VAL A 92 4.64 2.74 -6.25
N GLU A 93 4.24 3.93 -6.67
CA GLU A 93 4.86 4.65 -7.76
C GLU A 93 5.24 6.05 -7.28
N VAL A 94 6.52 6.37 -7.36
CA VAL A 94 7.05 7.65 -6.92
C VAL A 94 7.73 8.29 -8.11
N ALA A 95 7.27 9.48 -8.50
CA ALA A 95 7.82 10.23 -9.63
C ALA A 95 7.90 9.38 -10.91
N GLY A 96 6.91 8.55 -11.14
CA GLY A 96 6.85 7.72 -12.33
C GLY A 96 7.56 6.38 -12.22
N GLU A 97 8.25 6.12 -11.13
CA GLU A 97 8.93 4.84 -10.93
C GLU A 97 8.14 3.93 -10.01
N GLY A 98 7.88 2.71 -10.49
CA GLY A 98 7.22 1.68 -9.70
C GLY A 98 8.22 0.98 -8.80
N ILE A 99 7.86 0.81 -7.54
CA ILE A 99 8.66 0.08 -6.57
C ILE A 99 7.77 -0.84 -5.76
N LEU A 100 8.38 -1.86 -5.17
CA LEU A 100 7.70 -2.73 -4.22
C LEU A 100 8.12 -2.30 -2.81
N LEU A 101 7.13 -1.91 -2.01
CA LEU A 101 7.37 -1.44 -0.66
C LEU A 101 7.02 -2.56 0.30
N PHE A 102 8.03 -3.12 0.97
CA PHE A 102 7.84 -4.25 1.86
C PHE A 102 7.32 -3.81 3.22
N ASP A 103 6.63 -4.72 3.90
CA ASP A 103 6.10 -4.40 5.21
C ASP A 103 7.25 -4.15 6.20
N SER A 104 6.95 -3.41 7.25
CA SER A 104 7.99 -2.95 8.19
C SER A 104 8.57 -4.08 9.04
N SER A 105 7.94 -5.24 9.07
CA SER A 105 8.47 -6.41 9.80
C SER A 105 9.33 -7.29 8.92
N THR A 106 9.33 -7.02 7.62
CA THR A 106 10.07 -7.81 6.63
C THR A 106 11.33 -7.04 6.30
N ASP A 107 12.43 -7.45 6.87
CA ASP A 107 13.69 -6.77 6.66
C ASP A 107 14.36 -7.23 5.38
N ALA A 108 15.67 -7.13 5.35
CA ALA A 108 16.49 -7.47 4.18
C ALA A 108 16.32 -8.92 3.71
N ASN A 109 15.70 -9.77 4.49
CA ASN A 109 15.47 -11.15 4.09
C ASN A 109 14.27 -11.28 3.16
N ALA A 110 13.54 -10.21 2.99
CA ALA A 110 12.38 -10.23 2.13
C ALA A 110 12.76 -10.20 0.67
N GLY A 111 13.78 -10.90 0.28
CA GLY A 111 14.15 -11.00 -1.12
C GLY A 111 13.13 -11.73 -1.98
N GLY A 112 12.02 -12.13 -1.38
CA GLY A 112 10.96 -12.79 -2.11
C GLY A 112 10.12 -11.81 -2.91
N LEU A 113 9.37 -12.35 -3.87
CA LEU A 113 8.44 -11.55 -4.65
C LEU A 113 7.25 -11.15 -3.80
N CYS A 114 6.67 -10.02 -4.15
CA CYS A 114 5.39 -9.60 -3.61
C CYS A 114 4.33 -10.57 -4.14
N ALA A 115 3.63 -11.20 -3.28
CA ALA A 115 2.63 -12.17 -3.70
C ALA A 115 1.25 -11.56 -3.74
#